data_5e652734783c33d4922b46bf453e62f7
#
_entry.id   5e652734783c33d4922b46bf453e62f7
#
_cell.length_a   1.000
_cell.length_b   1.000
_cell.length_c   1.000
_cell.angle_alpha   90.00
_cell.angle_beta   90.00
_cell.angle_gamma   90.00
#
_symmetry.space_group_name_H-M   'P 1'
#
loop_
_entity.id
_entity.type
_entity.pdbx_description
1 polymer ?
#
loop_
_entity_poly.entity_id
_entity_poly.type
_entity_poly.pdbx_seq_one_letter_code
_entity_poly.pdbx_strand_id
1 'polypeptide(L)'
;KNFIGNLDPDKDYYRNNATKNDGNLYLKANYELCSGVNAYADLQYRHISYKMYGQNDKWNSVTNDGLQQLAIHEKFDFFNPKAGLSWQINRNNRIYGSFSVAHKEPTRNNYTDGKFTEHPKAERLFDYELGYTFANSWLTFGANLYYMDYKDQLVLTGELNGIGEAVAANVPDSYRMCIELMAGLKLPCGFQWDINATLSRNRVENFTETLYENEDPTGDTWSTYLGDTHIAFSPDFLLNNRFGYTYKGFEASLQSQ
;
A
#
# COMPACT_ATOMS: atom_id res chain seq x y z
N LYS A 1 -25.79 19.89 -22.41
CA LYS A 1 -27.02 19.41 -23.09
C LYS A 1 -28.20 19.74 -22.20
N ASN A 2 -29.16 20.54 -22.67
CA ASN A 2 -30.39 20.79 -21.94
C ASN A 2 -31.22 19.49 -21.89
N PHE A 3 -31.47 19.01 -20.70
CA PHE A 3 -32.30 17.85 -20.46
C PHE A 3 -33.76 18.29 -20.69
N ILE A 4 -34.38 17.77 -21.73
CA ILE A 4 -35.78 17.99 -22.01
C ILE A 4 -36.55 16.71 -21.64
N GLY A 5 -37.05 16.65 -20.39
CA GLY A 5 -37.86 15.54 -19.92
C GLY A 5 -38.20 15.67 -18.44
N ASN A 6 -39.29 15.07 -18.00
CA ASN A 6 -39.61 14.90 -16.60
C ASN A 6 -38.59 13.95 -15.95
N LEU A 7 -37.76 14.45 -15.06
CA LEU A 7 -36.94 13.62 -14.19
C LEU A 7 -37.87 12.93 -13.17
N ASP A 8 -37.87 11.62 -13.17
CA ASP A 8 -38.49 10.86 -12.08
C ASP A 8 -37.64 11.08 -10.80
N PRO A 9 -38.21 11.75 -9.77
CA PRO A 9 -37.47 12.04 -8.54
C PRO A 9 -37.08 10.76 -7.76
N ASP A 10 -37.76 9.65 -8.03
CA ASP A 10 -37.54 8.36 -7.35
C ASP A 10 -36.67 7.39 -8.18
N LYS A 11 -36.10 7.86 -9.30
CA LYS A 11 -35.22 7.03 -10.14
C LYS A 11 -33.88 6.78 -9.48
N ASP A 12 -33.58 5.51 -9.22
CA ASP A 12 -32.24 5.08 -8.81
C ASP A 12 -31.24 5.32 -9.96
N TYR A 13 -30.30 6.25 -9.77
CA TYR A 13 -29.20 6.48 -10.73
C TYR A 13 -28.16 5.36 -10.66
N TYR A 14 -27.97 4.77 -9.48
CA TYR A 14 -27.17 3.56 -9.29
C TYR A 14 -27.81 2.68 -8.23
N ARG A 15 -27.74 1.39 -8.44
CA ARG A 15 -28.17 0.40 -7.45
C ARG A 15 -27.38 -0.87 -7.62
N ASN A 16 -26.47 -1.13 -6.70
CA ASN A 16 -25.70 -2.37 -6.74
C ASN A 16 -25.52 -2.96 -5.34
N ASN A 17 -25.41 -4.29 -5.31
CA ASN A 17 -25.18 -5.06 -4.11
C ASN A 17 -23.86 -5.82 -4.25
N ALA A 18 -23.06 -5.82 -3.19
CA ALA A 18 -21.85 -6.60 -3.13
C ALA A 18 -21.88 -7.55 -1.94
N THR A 19 -21.39 -8.76 -2.15
CA THR A 19 -21.20 -9.76 -1.11
C THR A 19 -19.76 -10.25 -1.15
N LYS A 20 -19.08 -10.17 0.00
CA LYS A 20 -17.73 -10.68 0.17
C LYS A 20 -17.73 -11.74 1.26
N ASN A 21 -17.21 -12.93 0.95
CA ASN A 21 -16.89 -13.96 1.92
C ASN A 21 -15.38 -14.07 1.98
N ASP A 22 -14.81 -13.99 3.18
CA ASP A 22 -13.38 -13.95 3.42
C ASP A 22 -13.06 -14.89 4.58
N GLY A 23 -12.30 -15.92 4.30
CA GLY A 23 -11.85 -16.92 5.26
C GLY A 23 -10.35 -17.06 5.22
N ASN A 24 -9.72 -17.20 6.39
CA ASN A 24 -8.28 -17.44 6.47
C ASN A 24 -7.94 -18.52 7.50
N LEU A 25 -6.86 -19.24 7.21
CA LEU A 25 -6.23 -20.19 8.12
C LEU A 25 -4.76 -19.81 8.24
N TYR A 26 -4.23 -19.80 9.45
CA TYR A 26 -2.81 -19.52 9.66
C TYR A 26 -2.16 -20.48 10.64
N LEU A 27 -0.86 -20.69 10.45
CA LEU A 27 0.00 -21.47 11.34
C LEU A 27 1.25 -20.65 11.63
N LYS A 28 1.58 -20.50 12.92
CA LYS A 28 2.80 -19.80 13.38
C LYS A 28 3.68 -20.76 14.17
N ALA A 29 4.98 -20.71 13.89
CA ALA A 29 5.99 -21.42 14.64
C ALA A 29 7.14 -20.48 14.99
N ASN A 30 7.61 -20.55 16.25
CA ASN A 30 8.81 -19.91 16.72
C ASN A 30 9.69 -20.96 17.36
N TYR A 31 10.95 -20.95 17.04
CA TYR A 31 11.91 -21.94 17.53
C TYR A 31 13.25 -21.29 17.84
N GLU A 32 13.78 -21.54 19.03
CA GLU A 32 15.14 -21.14 19.40
C GLU A 32 16.14 -22.18 18.85
N LEU A 33 16.91 -21.78 17.85
CA LEU A 33 17.88 -22.64 17.15
C LEU A 33 19.11 -22.89 18.04
N CYS A 34 19.58 -21.83 18.70
CA CYS A 34 20.65 -21.86 19.68
C CYS A 34 20.56 -20.58 20.53
N SER A 35 21.39 -20.49 21.58
CA SER A 35 21.32 -19.35 22.52
C SER A 35 21.31 -18.01 21.79
N GLY A 36 20.21 -17.28 21.93
CA GLY A 36 20.00 -15.98 21.33
C GLY A 36 19.62 -15.95 19.86
N VAL A 37 19.55 -17.13 19.18
CA VAL A 37 19.12 -17.20 17.76
C VAL A 37 17.75 -17.83 17.67
N ASN A 38 16.77 -17.06 17.20
CA ASN A 38 15.40 -17.50 17.04
C ASN A 38 15.01 -17.49 15.55
N ALA A 39 14.37 -18.56 15.12
CA ALA A 39 13.70 -18.65 13.82
C ALA A 39 12.19 -18.56 14.01
N TYR A 40 11.52 -17.93 13.08
CA TYR A 40 10.06 -17.99 13.01
C TYR A 40 9.58 -18.28 11.59
N ALA A 41 8.43 -18.92 11.51
CA ALA A 41 7.68 -19.09 10.27
C ALA A 41 6.21 -18.83 10.54
N ASP A 42 5.55 -18.15 9.61
CA ASP A 42 4.13 -17.87 9.60
C ASP A 42 3.59 -18.22 8.21
N LEU A 43 2.62 -19.12 8.16
CA LEU A 43 1.98 -19.56 6.93
C LEU A 43 0.51 -19.17 7.01
N GLN A 44 0.05 -18.39 6.06
CA GLN A 44 -1.35 -18.03 5.94
C GLN A 44 -1.90 -18.47 4.57
N TYR A 45 -3.04 -19.12 4.61
CA TYR A 45 -3.90 -19.31 3.43
C TYR A 45 -5.18 -18.50 3.62
N ARG A 46 -5.54 -17.71 2.59
CA ARG A 46 -6.73 -16.86 2.60
C ARG A 46 -7.53 -17.12 1.32
N HIS A 47 -8.82 -17.44 1.50
CA HIS A 47 -9.78 -17.60 0.41
C HIS A 47 -10.79 -16.46 0.43
N ILE A 48 -10.99 -15.80 -0.70
CA ILE A 48 -11.94 -14.71 -0.85
C ILE A 48 -12.87 -15.04 -2.03
N SER A 49 -14.18 -14.88 -1.81
CA SER A 49 -15.17 -14.86 -2.86
C SER A 49 -15.88 -13.52 -2.83
N TYR A 50 -15.81 -12.79 -3.94
CA TYR A 50 -16.38 -11.45 -4.10
C TYR A 50 -17.39 -11.46 -5.25
N LYS A 51 -18.61 -10.98 -4.97
CA LYS A 51 -19.67 -10.86 -5.96
C LYS A 51 -20.25 -9.45 -5.89
N MET A 52 -20.45 -8.82 -7.04
CA MET A 52 -21.12 -7.52 -7.14
C MET A 52 -22.03 -7.51 -8.36
N TYR A 53 -23.30 -7.15 -8.15
CA TYR A 53 -24.32 -7.11 -9.17
C TYR A 53 -25.13 -5.84 -9.07
N GLY A 54 -25.57 -5.34 -10.23
CA GLY A 54 -26.45 -4.19 -10.32
C GLY A 54 -25.99 -3.16 -11.31
N GLN A 55 -26.47 -1.93 -11.15
CA GLN A 55 -26.23 -0.83 -12.07
C GLN A 55 -25.30 0.20 -11.41
N ASN A 56 -24.29 0.65 -12.16
CA ASN A 56 -23.43 1.78 -11.83
C ASN A 56 -24.00 3.08 -12.41
N ASP A 57 -23.54 4.23 -11.92
CA ASP A 57 -23.90 5.57 -12.41
C ASP A 57 -23.17 6.00 -13.69
N LYS A 58 -22.22 5.18 -14.17
CA LYS A 58 -21.42 5.46 -15.35
C LYS A 58 -22.07 4.98 -16.62
N TRP A 59 -21.92 5.76 -17.71
CA TRP A 59 -22.36 5.36 -19.03
C TRP A 59 -21.54 4.19 -19.57
N ASN A 60 -22.21 3.21 -20.13
CA ASN A 60 -21.53 2.09 -20.79
C ASN A 60 -21.01 2.52 -22.15
N SER A 61 -19.72 2.86 -22.22
CA SER A 61 -19.07 3.28 -23.47
C SER A 61 -18.85 2.16 -24.48
N VAL A 62 -19.00 0.90 -24.07
CA VAL A 62 -18.81 -0.27 -24.93
C VAL A 62 -20.08 -0.55 -25.75
N THR A 63 -21.22 -0.64 -25.07
CA THR A 63 -22.50 -0.95 -25.71
C THR A 63 -23.25 0.31 -26.16
N ASN A 64 -22.89 1.47 -25.57
CA ASN A 64 -23.48 2.77 -25.83
C ASN A 64 -25.02 2.81 -25.67
N ASP A 65 -25.58 1.97 -24.81
CA ASP A 65 -27.02 1.73 -24.67
C ASP A 65 -27.59 1.96 -23.26
N GLY A 66 -26.83 2.59 -22.37
CA GLY A 66 -27.31 2.87 -21.01
C GLY A 66 -26.22 2.93 -19.95
N LEU A 67 -26.63 2.76 -18.70
CA LEU A 67 -25.70 2.73 -17.59
C LEU A 67 -25.01 1.36 -17.48
N GLN A 68 -23.79 1.40 -17.01
CA GLN A 68 -22.92 0.24 -16.82
C GLN A 68 -23.58 -0.80 -15.91
N GLN A 69 -23.73 -2.02 -16.41
CA GLN A 69 -24.22 -3.15 -15.63
C GLN A 69 -23.03 -3.89 -15.00
N LEU A 70 -23.06 -4.04 -13.69
CA LEU A 70 -22.05 -4.75 -12.92
C LEU A 70 -22.45 -6.22 -12.76
N ALA A 71 -21.56 -7.13 -13.12
CA ALA A 71 -21.72 -8.57 -12.96
C ALA A 71 -20.35 -9.19 -12.62
N ILE A 72 -19.82 -8.84 -11.44
CA ILE A 72 -18.49 -9.24 -11.00
C ILE A 72 -18.60 -10.47 -10.12
N HIS A 73 -17.78 -11.47 -10.41
CA HIS A 73 -17.67 -12.69 -9.62
C HIS A 73 -16.22 -13.16 -9.61
N GLU A 74 -15.50 -12.76 -8.58
CA GLU A 74 -14.08 -13.05 -8.42
C GLU A 74 -13.83 -13.97 -7.24
N LYS A 75 -12.79 -14.80 -7.38
CA LYS A 75 -12.28 -15.67 -6.33
C LYS A 75 -10.78 -15.52 -6.26
N PHE A 76 -10.28 -15.38 -5.06
CA PHE A 76 -8.86 -15.26 -4.79
C PHE A 76 -8.44 -16.31 -3.76
N ASP A 77 -7.36 -16.99 -4.09
CA ASP A 77 -6.70 -17.97 -3.21
C ASP A 77 -5.27 -17.49 -2.97
N PHE A 78 -5.01 -16.98 -1.77
CA PHE A 78 -3.73 -16.39 -1.42
C PHE A 78 -2.97 -17.28 -0.46
N PHE A 79 -1.70 -17.54 -0.77
CA PHE A 79 -0.76 -18.13 0.14
C PHE A 79 0.29 -17.08 0.52
N ASN A 80 0.32 -16.70 1.79
CA ASN A 80 1.14 -15.62 2.35
C ASN A 80 2.13 -16.19 3.38
N PRO A 81 3.26 -16.76 2.95
CA PRO A 81 4.30 -17.20 3.85
C PRO A 81 5.12 -16.03 4.36
N LYS A 82 5.55 -16.11 5.63
CA LYS A 82 6.57 -15.25 6.21
C LYS A 82 7.55 -16.10 7.01
N ALA A 83 8.85 -15.83 6.87
CA ALA A 83 9.88 -16.48 7.66
C ALA A 83 10.99 -15.48 8.00
N GLY A 84 11.66 -15.71 9.11
CA GLY A 84 12.77 -14.87 9.50
C GLY A 84 13.61 -15.46 10.63
N LEU A 85 14.76 -14.85 10.78
CA LEU A 85 15.73 -15.12 11.83
C LEU A 85 15.97 -13.87 12.63
N SER A 86 16.15 -14.01 13.95
CA SER A 86 16.65 -12.95 14.80
C SER A 86 17.74 -13.48 15.70
N TRP A 87 18.79 -12.68 15.86
CA TRP A 87 19.93 -13.00 16.69
C TRP A 87 20.17 -11.92 17.72
N GLN A 88 20.01 -12.27 18.99
CA GLN A 88 20.40 -11.46 20.14
C GLN A 88 21.91 -11.68 20.38
N ILE A 89 22.76 -10.85 19.76
CA ILE A 89 24.22 -10.97 19.81
C ILE A 89 24.73 -10.82 21.25
N ASN A 90 24.15 -9.89 21.98
CA ASN A 90 24.39 -9.66 23.41
C ASN A 90 23.20 -8.85 23.98
N ARG A 91 23.28 -8.45 25.26
CA ARG A 91 22.20 -7.74 25.97
C ARG A 91 21.73 -6.45 25.27
N ASN A 92 22.60 -5.83 24.48
CA ASN A 92 22.37 -4.53 23.87
C ASN A 92 22.14 -4.59 22.37
N ASN A 93 22.57 -5.67 21.69
CA ASN A 93 22.61 -5.73 20.23
C ASN A 93 21.76 -6.87 19.71
N ARG A 94 20.88 -6.57 18.77
CA ARG A 94 20.06 -7.54 18.03
C ARG A 94 20.09 -7.24 16.54
N ILE A 95 20.17 -8.28 15.74
CA ILE A 95 19.97 -8.24 14.28
C ILE A 95 18.82 -9.17 13.91
N TYR A 96 18.08 -8.82 12.87
CA TYR A 96 17.08 -9.72 12.31
C TYR A 96 17.01 -9.60 10.79
N GLY A 97 16.58 -10.65 10.15
CA GLY A 97 16.23 -10.64 8.74
C GLY A 97 14.95 -11.43 8.50
N SER A 98 14.12 -10.97 7.58
CA SER A 98 12.88 -11.63 7.23
C SER A 98 12.56 -11.53 5.75
N PHE A 99 11.79 -12.50 5.29
CA PHE A 99 11.17 -12.54 3.98
C PHE A 99 9.69 -12.84 4.13
N SER A 100 8.85 -12.14 3.37
CA SER A 100 7.42 -12.41 3.33
C SER A 100 6.84 -12.26 1.93
N VAL A 101 5.75 -12.99 1.68
CA VAL A 101 4.89 -12.81 0.52
C VAL A 101 3.52 -12.37 1.01
N ALA A 102 2.97 -11.34 0.40
CA ALA A 102 1.65 -10.85 0.70
C ALA A 102 0.84 -10.62 -0.59
N HIS A 103 -0.46 -10.80 -0.50
CA HIS A 103 -1.38 -10.53 -1.59
C HIS A 103 -2.50 -9.61 -1.11
N LYS A 104 -2.99 -8.78 -2.04
CA LYS A 104 -4.11 -7.88 -1.78
C LYS A 104 -5.08 -7.93 -2.97
N GLU A 105 -6.33 -8.22 -2.67
CA GLU A 105 -7.40 -8.19 -3.67
C GLU A 105 -7.75 -6.74 -4.07
N PRO A 106 -8.25 -6.52 -5.29
CA PRO A 106 -8.78 -5.23 -5.69
C PRO A 106 -9.95 -4.80 -4.80
N THR A 107 -10.04 -3.52 -4.55
CA THR A 107 -11.17 -2.92 -3.83
C THR A 107 -12.37 -2.74 -4.76
N ARG A 108 -13.56 -2.44 -4.19
CA ARG A 108 -14.75 -2.15 -4.97
C ARG A 108 -14.50 -1.07 -6.02
N ASN A 109 -13.84 0.01 -5.64
CA ASN A 109 -13.59 1.15 -6.52
C ASN A 109 -12.71 0.77 -7.72
N ASN A 110 -11.79 -0.18 -7.57
CA ASN A 110 -11.00 -0.64 -8.71
C ASN A 110 -11.86 -1.31 -9.80
N TYR A 111 -13.01 -1.90 -9.44
CA TYR A 111 -13.96 -2.45 -10.41
C TYR A 111 -14.95 -1.41 -10.95
N THR A 112 -15.36 -0.43 -10.12
CA THR A 112 -16.38 0.54 -10.52
C THR A 112 -15.81 1.76 -11.22
N ASP A 113 -14.55 2.15 -10.90
CA ASP A 113 -13.94 3.38 -11.39
C ASP A 113 -12.97 3.12 -12.55
N GLY A 114 -12.48 1.88 -12.69
CA GLY A 114 -11.57 1.45 -13.74
C GLY A 114 -12.24 1.31 -15.12
N LYS A 115 -11.46 0.85 -16.09
CA LYS A 115 -11.97 0.51 -17.43
C LYS A 115 -12.91 -0.68 -17.31
N PHE A 116 -14.13 -0.52 -17.84
CA PHE A 116 -15.17 -1.56 -17.77
C PHE A 116 -14.76 -2.89 -18.40
N THR A 117 -13.87 -2.85 -19.37
CA THR A 117 -13.40 -4.02 -20.12
C THR A 117 -12.24 -4.76 -19.48
N GLU A 118 -11.61 -4.18 -18.47
CA GLU A 118 -10.42 -4.73 -17.84
C GLU A 118 -10.68 -4.96 -16.34
N HIS A 119 -10.74 -6.24 -15.95
CA HIS A 119 -10.81 -6.57 -14.52
C HIS A 119 -9.46 -6.35 -13.84
N PRO A 120 -9.42 -5.65 -12.71
CA PRO A 120 -8.20 -5.46 -11.96
C PRO A 120 -7.70 -6.79 -11.38
N LYS A 121 -6.39 -6.98 -11.39
CA LYS A 121 -5.73 -8.15 -10.80
C LYS A 121 -5.40 -7.90 -9.34
N ALA A 122 -5.25 -9.00 -8.58
CA ALA A 122 -4.72 -8.92 -7.24
C ALA A 122 -3.23 -8.55 -7.24
N GLU A 123 -2.85 -7.66 -6.33
CA GLU A 123 -1.46 -7.28 -6.09
C GLU A 123 -0.71 -8.41 -5.37
N ARG A 124 0.56 -8.58 -5.68
CA ARG A 124 1.48 -9.46 -4.96
C ARG A 124 2.73 -8.69 -4.55
N LEU A 125 3.13 -8.87 -3.31
CA LEU A 125 4.32 -8.27 -2.70
C LEU A 125 5.29 -9.37 -2.27
N PHE A 126 6.57 -9.20 -2.62
CA PHE A 126 7.70 -9.87 -2.00
C PHE A 126 8.44 -8.84 -1.15
N ASP A 127 8.55 -9.10 0.14
CA ASP A 127 9.11 -8.16 1.11
C ASP A 127 10.34 -8.78 1.79
N TYR A 128 11.46 -8.07 1.69
CA TYR A 128 12.75 -8.45 2.26
C TYR A 128 13.14 -7.39 3.28
N GLU A 129 13.33 -7.80 4.51
CA GLU A 129 13.70 -6.90 5.61
C GLU A 129 15.01 -7.34 6.27
N LEU A 130 15.84 -6.36 6.64
CA LEU A 130 17.02 -6.53 7.49
C LEU A 130 17.05 -5.42 8.50
N GLY A 131 17.10 -5.77 9.79
CA GLY A 131 17.10 -4.78 10.85
C GLY A 131 18.21 -5.03 11.88
N TYR A 132 18.68 -3.92 12.44
CA TYR A 132 19.61 -3.91 13.56
C TYR A 132 19.07 -2.99 14.66
N THR A 133 19.20 -3.41 15.90
CA THR A 133 18.87 -2.58 17.07
C THR A 133 19.98 -2.64 18.09
N PHE A 134 20.29 -1.46 18.63
CA PHE A 134 21.15 -1.27 19.80
C PHE A 134 20.35 -0.55 20.88
N ALA A 135 20.47 -1.01 22.13
CA ALA A 135 19.86 -0.32 23.27
C ALA A 135 20.69 -0.46 24.51
N ASN A 136 20.90 0.66 25.19
CA ASN A 136 21.47 0.71 26.54
C ASN A 136 20.67 1.69 27.41
N SER A 137 21.20 2.09 28.59
CA SER A 137 20.48 2.95 29.54
C SER A 137 20.23 4.38 29.04
N TRP A 138 20.99 4.88 28.08
CA TRP A 138 20.94 6.27 27.62
C TRP A 138 20.78 6.44 26.09
N LEU A 139 21.10 5.39 25.32
CA LEU A 139 21.00 5.42 23.85
C LEU A 139 20.22 4.22 23.34
N THR A 140 19.24 4.46 22.47
CA THR A 140 18.66 3.48 21.58
C THR A 140 19.00 3.86 20.15
N PHE A 141 19.31 2.89 19.31
CA PHE A 141 19.55 3.07 17.90
C PHE A 141 18.92 1.90 17.13
N GLY A 142 18.29 2.19 16.01
CA GLY A 142 17.75 1.20 15.09
C GLY A 142 18.03 1.59 13.65
N ALA A 143 18.29 0.58 12.83
CA ALA A 143 18.38 0.72 11.39
C ALA A 143 17.61 -0.42 10.74
N ASN A 144 16.70 -0.11 9.81
CA ASN A 144 15.97 -1.06 9.01
C ASN A 144 16.24 -0.80 7.55
N LEU A 145 16.51 -1.86 6.81
CA LEU A 145 16.56 -1.89 5.36
C LEU A 145 15.40 -2.73 4.89
N TYR A 146 14.64 -2.28 3.93
CA TYR A 146 13.66 -3.11 3.28
C TYR A 146 13.62 -2.88 1.78
N TYR A 147 13.32 -3.97 1.07
CA TYR A 147 13.07 -3.99 -0.35
C TYR A 147 11.76 -4.73 -0.62
N MET A 148 10.80 -4.01 -1.15
CA MET A 148 9.47 -4.49 -1.47
C MET A 148 9.32 -4.55 -2.99
N ASP A 149 9.24 -5.75 -3.56
CA ASP A 149 8.99 -6.00 -4.99
C ASP A 149 7.52 -6.31 -5.20
N TYR A 150 6.83 -5.47 -5.97
CA TYR A 150 5.41 -5.62 -6.26
C TYR A 150 5.21 -6.13 -7.68
N LYS A 151 4.23 -7.02 -7.82
CA LYS A 151 3.69 -7.46 -9.10
C LYS A 151 2.22 -7.09 -9.17
N ASP A 152 1.80 -6.57 -10.32
CA ASP A 152 0.43 -6.10 -10.58
C ASP A 152 -0.09 -5.10 -9.52
N GLN A 153 0.79 -4.21 -9.01
CA GLN A 153 0.38 -3.18 -8.04
C GLN A 153 -0.66 -2.23 -8.65
N LEU A 154 -1.72 -1.93 -7.90
CA LEU A 154 -2.73 -0.94 -8.28
C LEU A 154 -2.24 0.46 -7.90
N VAL A 155 -1.90 1.27 -8.89
CA VAL A 155 -1.41 2.65 -8.72
C VAL A 155 -2.22 3.61 -9.56
N LEU A 156 -2.24 4.88 -9.18
CA LEU A 156 -2.81 5.96 -10.00
C LEU A 156 -1.91 6.18 -11.23
N THR A 157 -2.50 6.04 -12.41
CA THR A 157 -1.79 6.10 -13.69
C THR A 157 -1.91 7.44 -14.41
N GLY A 158 -2.63 8.41 -13.81
CA GLY A 158 -3.01 9.65 -14.47
C GLY A 158 -4.26 9.52 -15.34
N GLU A 159 -4.76 8.30 -15.57
CA GLU A 159 -6.03 8.11 -16.29
C GLU A 159 -7.21 8.64 -15.48
N LEU A 160 -8.17 9.22 -16.20
CA LEU A 160 -9.44 9.67 -15.65
C LEU A 160 -10.58 8.82 -16.22
N ASN A 161 -11.59 8.57 -15.39
CA ASN A 161 -12.81 7.94 -15.87
C ASN A 161 -13.73 9.00 -16.53
N GLY A 162 -14.84 8.55 -17.12
CA GLY A 162 -15.78 9.42 -17.85
C GLY A 162 -16.43 10.56 -17.04
N ILE A 163 -16.18 10.64 -15.73
CA ILE A 163 -16.64 11.73 -14.83
C ILE A 163 -15.48 12.49 -14.20
N GLY A 164 -14.23 12.25 -14.65
CA GLY A 164 -13.04 12.99 -14.19
C GLY A 164 -12.41 12.47 -12.91
N GLU A 165 -12.75 11.28 -12.43
CA GLU A 165 -12.09 10.68 -11.26
C GLU A 165 -10.82 9.93 -11.68
N ALA A 166 -9.78 10.03 -10.84
CA ALA A 166 -8.53 9.33 -11.07
C ALA A 166 -8.69 7.81 -10.95
N VAL A 167 -8.21 7.09 -11.94
CA VAL A 167 -8.30 5.64 -12.05
C VAL A 167 -7.00 5.00 -11.59
N ALA A 168 -7.12 3.97 -10.74
CA ALA A 168 -6.01 3.09 -10.46
C ALA A 168 -6.02 1.88 -11.41
N ALA A 169 -4.88 1.60 -12.01
CA ALA A 169 -4.66 0.44 -12.86
C ALA A 169 -3.49 -0.40 -12.35
N ASN A 170 -3.48 -1.69 -12.71
CA ASN A 170 -2.36 -2.56 -12.40
C ASN A 170 -1.13 -2.16 -13.23
N VAL A 171 0.00 -1.96 -12.55
CA VAL A 171 1.31 -1.86 -13.19
C VAL A 171 2.04 -3.19 -13.03
N PRO A 172 2.73 -3.71 -14.08
CA PRO A 172 3.34 -5.03 -14.03
C PRO A 172 4.35 -5.15 -12.89
N ASP A 173 5.24 -4.18 -12.80
CA ASP A 173 6.37 -4.17 -11.88
C ASP A 173 6.53 -2.81 -11.20
N SER A 174 6.72 -2.84 -9.89
CA SER A 174 7.07 -1.66 -9.10
C SER A 174 7.83 -2.09 -7.86
N TYR A 175 8.61 -1.18 -7.28
CA TYR A 175 9.34 -1.48 -6.06
C TYR A 175 9.37 -0.30 -5.09
N ARG A 176 9.59 -0.62 -3.82
CA ARG A 176 9.92 0.32 -2.76
C ARG A 176 11.19 -0.16 -2.06
N MET A 177 12.18 0.69 -2.00
CA MET A 177 13.44 0.43 -1.31
C MET A 177 13.64 1.53 -0.27
N CYS A 178 13.98 1.15 0.96
CA CYS A 178 14.03 2.11 2.05
C CYS A 178 15.11 1.79 3.07
N ILE A 179 15.68 2.85 3.63
CA ILE A 179 16.51 2.84 4.84
C ILE A 179 15.79 3.68 5.89
N GLU A 180 15.42 3.07 7.00
CA GLU A 180 14.89 3.77 8.18
C GLU A 180 15.93 3.78 9.28
N LEU A 181 16.20 4.95 9.79
CA LEU A 181 17.11 5.16 10.92
C LEU A 181 16.33 5.78 12.07
N MET A 182 16.48 5.22 13.26
CA MET A 182 15.90 5.77 14.49
C MET A 182 16.96 5.86 15.57
N ALA A 183 16.95 6.95 16.33
CA ALA A 183 17.78 7.09 17.50
C ALA A 183 17.00 7.79 18.62
N GLY A 184 17.22 7.33 19.85
CA GLY A 184 16.66 7.93 21.06
C GLY A 184 17.77 8.13 22.08
N LEU A 185 17.94 9.36 22.54
CA LEU A 185 18.95 9.76 23.55
C LEU A 185 18.21 10.20 24.81
N LYS A 186 18.63 9.65 25.98
CA LYS A 186 18.17 10.06 27.30
C LYS A 186 19.36 10.50 28.15
N LEU A 187 19.41 11.77 28.56
CA LEU A 187 20.45 12.30 29.40
C LEU A 187 20.00 12.39 30.86
N PRO A 188 20.91 12.23 31.81
CA PRO A 188 20.61 12.31 33.27
C PRO A 188 20.01 13.64 33.69
N CYS A 189 20.24 14.73 32.94
CA CYS A 189 19.67 16.05 33.20
C CYS A 189 18.19 16.20 32.88
N GLY A 190 17.51 15.11 32.47
CA GLY A 190 16.09 15.13 32.07
C GLY A 190 15.83 15.47 30.59
N PHE A 191 16.89 15.66 29.80
CA PHE A 191 16.77 15.87 28.35
C PHE A 191 16.58 14.55 27.61
N GLN A 192 15.65 14.53 26.66
CA GLN A 192 15.41 13.42 25.73
C GLN A 192 15.37 13.96 24.30
N TRP A 193 16.01 13.23 23.39
CA TRP A 193 15.91 13.49 21.95
C TRP A 193 15.62 12.21 21.21
N ASP A 194 14.54 12.21 20.46
CA ASP A 194 14.14 11.11 19.58
C ASP A 194 14.17 11.62 18.13
N ILE A 195 14.81 10.89 17.25
CA ILE A 195 14.91 11.19 15.83
C ILE A 195 14.55 9.94 15.01
N ASN A 196 13.81 10.14 13.94
CA ASN A 196 13.52 9.12 12.94
C ASN A 196 13.75 9.73 11.55
N ALA A 197 14.54 9.09 10.72
CA ALA A 197 14.80 9.48 9.34
C ALA A 197 14.53 8.32 8.40
N THR A 198 13.80 8.58 7.33
CA THR A 198 13.50 7.62 6.28
C THR A 198 14.04 8.12 4.94
N LEU A 199 14.86 7.32 4.30
CA LEU A 199 15.33 7.52 2.93
C LEU A 199 14.74 6.42 2.07
N SER A 200 13.94 6.79 1.07
CA SER A 200 13.27 5.80 0.23
C SER A 200 13.42 6.08 -1.25
N ARG A 201 13.27 5.03 -2.04
CA ARG A 201 13.13 5.10 -3.49
C ARG A 201 11.97 4.23 -3.89
N ASN A 202 10.92 4.86 -4.43
CA ASN A 202 9.65 4.22 -4.76
C ASN A 202 9.38 4.43 -6.24
N ARG A 203 9.36 3.36 -7.05
CA ARG A 203 9.27 3.45 -8.52
C ARG A 203 8.29 2.44 -9.08
N VAL A 204 7.56 2.90 -10.10
CA VAL A 204 6.93 2.04 -11.11
C VAL A 204 7.94 1.86 -12.22
N GLU A 205 8.19 0.62 -12.64
CA GLU A 205 9.13 0.31 -13.72
C GLU A 205 8.44 0.36 -15.08
N ASN A 206 9.15 0.86 -16.09
CA ASN A 206 8.68 0.90 -17.48
C ASN A 206 7.29 1.53 -17.66
N PHE A 207 7.03 2.61 -16.94
CA PHE A 207 5.70 3.24 -16.92
C PHE A 207 5.40 3.98 -18.23
N THR A 208 4.18 3.79 -18.69
CA THR A 208 3.59 4.54 -19.82
C THR A 208 2.41 5.34 -19.30
N GLU A 209 2.49 6.65 -19.44
CA GLU A 209 1.43 7.57 -19.05
C GLU A 209 0.43 7.75 -20.20
N THR A 210 -0.86 7.80 -19.87
CA THR A 210 -1.91 8.17 -20.82
C THR A 210 -2.32 9.62 -20.56
N LEU A 211 -2.21 10.45 -21.60
CA LEU A 211 -2.58 11.87 -21.58
C LEU A 211 -3.82 12.09 -22.43
N TYR A 212 -4.67 13.01 -22.02
CA TYR A 212 -5.89 13.39 -22.72
C TYR A 212 -5.73 14.75 -23.39
N GLU A 213 -6.23 14.87 -24.62
CA GLU A 213 -6.22 16.17 -25.30
C GLU A 213 -7.17 17.14 -24.56
N ASN A 214 -6.65 18.33 -24.25
CA ASN A 214 -7.40 19.40 -23.55
C ASN A 214 -7.99 18.99 -22.20
N GLU A 215 -7.38 18.01 -21.51
CA GLU A 215 -7.87 17.50 -20.22
C GLU A 215 -9.31 16.92 -20.32
N ASP A 216 -9.78 16.57 -21.51
CA ASP A 216 -11.08 15.97 -21.74
C ASP A 216 -10.97 14.44 -21.76
N PRO A 217 -11.51 13.71 -20.77
CA PRO A 217 -11.44 12.25 -20.72
C PRO A 217 -12.23 11.55 -21.85
N THR A 218 -12.98 12.30 -22.67
CA THR A 218 -13.68 11.80 -23.86
C THR A 218 -12.96 12.17 -25.16
N GLY A 219 -11.89 12.97 -25.09
CA GLY A 219 -11.09 13.39 -26.21
C GLY A 219 -10.06 12.36 -26.68
N ASP A 220 -9.26 12.76 -27.65
CA ASP A 220 -8.14 11.92 -28.11
C ASP A 220 -7.11 11.72 -27.03
N THR A 221 -6.54 10.53 -26.97
CA THR A 221 -5.50 10.17 -26.02
C THR A 221 -4.21 9.82 -26.74
N TRP A 222 -3.08 10.14 -26.11
CA TRP A 222 -1.78 9.63 -26.53
C TRP A 222 -1.03 9.07 -25.32
N SER A 223 -0.18 8.10 -25.60
CA SER A 223 0.64 7.46 -24.56
C SER A 223 2.09 7.90 -24.68
N THR A 224 2.69 8.26 -23.54
CA THR A 224 4.09 8.64 -23.46
C THR A 224 4.83 7.67 -22.54
N TYR A 225 5.89 7.03 -23.08
CA TYR A 225 6.75 6.18 -22.26
C TYR A 225 7.68 7.04 -21.39
N LEU A 226 7.57 6.93 -20.09
CA LEU A 226 8.31 7.70 -19.10
C LEU A 226 9.47 6.91 -18.45
N GLY A 227 9.57 5.60 -18.71
CA GLY A 227 10.51 4.73 -18.01
C GLY A 227 10.15 4.55 -16.54
N ASP A 228 11.15 4.59 -15.64
CA ASP A 228 10.93 4.43 -14.21
C ASP A 228 10.43 5.72 -13.57
N THR A 229 9.21 5.72 -13.07
CA THR A 229 8.55 6.89 -12.48
C THR A 229 8.34 6.74 -10.98
N HIS A 230 8.16 7.88 -10.28
CA HIS A 230 7.81 7.89 -8.88
C HIS A 230 6.39 7.33 -8.64
N ILE A 231 6.23 6.52 -7.60
CA ILE A 231 4.90 6.15 -7.11
C ILE A 231 4.30 7.39 -6.43
N ALA A 232 3.07 7.73 -6.81
CA ALA A 232 2.35 8.86 -6.22
C ALA A 232 2.25 8.76 -4.68
N PHE A 233 2.29 9.91 -4.00
CA PHE A 233 2.21 10.03 -2.54
C PHE A 233 3.28 9.25 -1.76
N SER A 234 4.43 9.03 -2.36
CA SER A 234 5.54 8.28 -1.75
C SER A 234 6.80 9.16 -1.70
N PRO A 235 6.98 9.99 -0.66
CA PRO A 235 8.13 10.88 -0.54
C PRO A 235 9.43 10.09 -0.39
N ASP A 236 10.51 10.59 -0.99
CA ASP A 236 11.83 9.96 -0.94
C ASP A 236 12.56 10.23 0.39
N PHE A 237 12.15 11.27 1.15
CA PHE A 237 12.74 11.62 2.44
C PHE A 237 11.68 12.06 3.45
N LEU A 238 11.78 11.51 4.65
CA LEU A 238 10.99 11.92 5.82
C LEU A 238 11.93 12.07 7.02
N LEU A 239 11.72 13.11 7.83
CA LEU A 239 12.48 13.35 9.05
C LEU A 239 11.53 13.78 10.16
N ASN A 240 11.59 13.07 11.29
CA ASN A 240 10.84 13.44 12.48
C ASN A 240 11.83 13.64 13.64
N ASN A 241 11.65 14.73 14.39
CA ASN A 241 12.41 15.02 15.59
C ASN A 241 11.46 15.30 16.74
N ARG A 242 11.82 14.82 17.93
CA ARG A 242 11.16 15.17 19.18
C ARG A 242 12.22 15.47 20.25
N PHE A 243 12.16 16.66 20.80
CA PHE A 243 12.95 17.08 21.93
C PHE A 243 12.06 17.13 23.17
N GLY A 244 12.45 16.49 24.24
CA GLY A 244 11.74 16.45 25.49
C GLY A 244 12.64 16.92 26.64
N TYR A 245 12.05 17.59 27.63
CA TYR A 245 12.75 17.97 28.86
C TYR A 245 11.82 17.78 30.06
N THR A 246 12.32 17.07 31.05
CA THR A 246 11.60 16.84 32.31
C THR A 246 12.46 17.25 33.49
N TYR A 247 11.93 18.13 34.33
CA TYR A 247 12.61 18.59 35.52
C TYR A 247 11.62 18.90 36.65
N LYS A 248 11.77 18.28 37.83
CA LYS A 248 10.98 18.53 39.06
C LYS A 248 9.47 18.63 38.83
N GLY A 249 8.91 17.75 38.00
CA GLY A 249 7.47 17.74 37.70
C GLY A 249 7.03 18.68 36.55
N PHE A 250 7.95 19.48 36.00
CA PHE A 250 7.75 20.20 34.73
C PHE A 250 8.14 19.31 33.57
N GLU A 251 7.30 19.28 32.55
CA GLU A 251 7.55 18.57 31.28
C GLU A 251 7.26 19.50 30.11
N ALA A 252 8.17 19.53 29.14
CA ALA A 252 8.01 20.25 27.88
C ALA A 252 8.48 19.39 26.72
N SER A 253 7.83 19.47 25.57
CA SER A 253 8.27 18.80 24.36
C SER A 253 8.07 19.67 23.13
N LEU A 254 8.99 19.54 22.16
CA LEU A 254 8.92 20.15 20.84
C LEU A 254 9.06 19.03 19.79
N GLN A 255 8.16 19.00 18.85
CA GLN A 255 8.21 18.04 17.74
C GLN A 255 8.23 18.80 16.41
N SER A 256 9.05 18.31 15.46
CA SER A 256 9.07 18.76 14.06
C SER A 256 9.01 17.57 13.12
N GLN A 257 8.36 17.79 11.99
CA GLN A 257 8.20 16.81 10.92
C GLN A 257 8.49 17.48 9.59
#